data_35edf09f5b41a8359dbd379f73fed721
#
_entry.id   35edf09f5b41a8359dbd379f73fed721
#
_cell.length_a   1.000
_cell.length_b   1.000
_cell.length_c   1.000
_cell.angle_alpha   90.00
_cell.angle_beta   90.00
_cell.angle_gamma   90.00
#
_symmetry.space_group_name_H-M   'P 1'
#
loop_
_entity.id
_entity.type
_entity.pdbx_description
1 polymer ?
#
loop_
_entity_poly.entity_id
_entity_poly.type
_entity_poly.pdbx_seq_one_letter_code
_entity_poly.pdbx_strand_id
1 'polypeptide(L)'
;MIIEKDKLDCAANNLKNGKLIIYPTDTLYGLGADATNTSAIKKINQLKKRELPLSIMIADIKNIHNYAECDKNIIIKLNEILPGPFTVLLKAKKSNLSHLVQNGSDKIGIRIPKHDFCLNLLRKYKKPIITTSVNIHGHENLNTIEEIQKIFPEIDAYKEKIKKESKGSTIIDFTLNTPKILRKGDGDFFE
;
A
#
# COMPACT_ATOMS: atom_id res chain seq x y z
N MET A 1 -13.28 7.70 12.70
CA MET A 1 -14.47 8.43 12.15
C MET A 1 -14.64 8.05 10.68
N ILE A 2 -15.88 7.85 10.20
CA ILE A 2 -16.16 7.65 8.76
C ILE A 2 -16.17 9.02 8.08
N ILE A 3 -15.38 9.18 7.01
CA ILE A 3 -15.17 10.43 6.29
C ILE A 3 -15.42 10.19 4.79
N GLU A 4 -16.08 11.15 4.14
CA GLU A 4 -16.28 11.07 2.69
C GLU A 4 -14.96 11.20 1.92
N LYS A 5 -14.85 10.50 0.80
CA LYS A 5 -13.61 10.40 0.00
C LYS A 5 -13.10 11.72 -0.58
N ASP A 6 -13.94 12.75 -0.70
CA ASP A 6 -13.55 14.07 -1.19
C ASP A 6 -12.67 14.85 -0.22
N LYS A 7 -12.57 14.43 1.04
CA LYS A 7 -11.79 15.07 2.12
C LYS A 7 -10.30 14.72 2.07
N LEU A 8 -9.67 14.86 0.89
CA LEU A 8 -8.24 14.55 0.68
C LEU A 8 -7.31 15.39 1.56
N ASP A 9 -7.69 16.64 1.87
CA ASP A 9 -6.90 17.51 2.77
C ASP A 9 -6.84 16.93 4.19
N CYS A 10 -7.95 16.40 4.67
CA CYS A 10 -8.02 15.75 5.97
C CYS A 10 -7.09 14.51 5.99
N ALA A 11 -7.13 13.67 4.95
CA ALA A 11 -6.26 12.50 4.84
C ALA A 11 -4.78 12.89 4.81
N ALA A 12 -4.40 13.87 4.01
CA ALA A 12 -3.03 14.36 3.93
C ALA A 12 -2.55 14.96 5.26
N ASN A 13 -3.41 15.71 5.97
CA ASN A 13 -3.09 16.27 7.28
C ASN A 13 -2.96 15.19 8.36
N ASN A 14 -3.80 14.16 8.34
CA ASN A 14 -3.66 13.01 9.24
C ASN A 14 -2.29 12.33 9.06
N LEU A 15 -1.88 12.07 7.82
CA LEU A 15 -0.56 11.50 7.52
C LEU A 15 0.58 12.41 7.98
N LYS A 16 0.50 13.74 7.75
CA LYS A 16 1.50 14.72 8.21
C LYS A 16 1.65 14.71 9.73
N ASN A 17 0.55 14.52 10.45
CA ASN A 17 0.53 14.44 11.92
C ASN A 17 0.88 13.03 12.46
N GLY A 18 1.37 12.11 11.64
CA GLY A 18 1.75 10.77 12.04
C GLY A 18 0.58 9.88 12.49
N LYS A 19 -0.64 10.22 12.04
CA LYS A 19 -1.82 9.39 12.25
C LYS A 19 -1.91 8.30 11.19
N LEU A 20 -2.61 7.23 11.53
CA LEU A 20 -3.01 6.19 10.58
C LEU A 20 -4.28 6.64 9.86
N ILE A 21 -4.48 6.13 8.66
CA ILE A 21 -5.71 6.28 7.89
C ILE A 21 -6.15 4.95 7.31
N ILE A 22 -7.46 4.78 7.13
CA ILE A 22 -8.04 3.68 6.37
C ILE A 22 -8.67 4.28 5.12
N TYR A 23 -8.37 3.69 3.96
CA TYR A 23 -8.75 4.27 2.68
C TYR A 23 -9.12 3.20 1.64
N PRO A 24 -10.02 3.54 0.70
CA PRO A 24 -10.39 2.64 -0.39
C PRO A 24 -9.24 2.49 -1.38
N THR A 25 -9.12 1.32 -2.01
CA THR A 25 -8.18 1.06 -3.10
C THR A 25 -8.90 0.34 -4.25
N ASP A 26 -8.17 0.06 -5.31
CA ASP A 26 -8.64 -0.76 -6.44
C ASP A 26 -8.85 -2.25 -6.08
N THR A 27 -8.55 -2.65 -4.86
CA THR A 27 -8.73 -4.00 -4.33
C THR A 27 -9.50 -3.97 -3.00
N LEU A 28 -8.80 -4.05 -1.88
CA LEU A 28 -9.32 -4.01 -0.52
C LEU A 28 -9.16 -2.62 0.11
N TYR A 29 -9.85 -2.35 1.21
CA TYR A 29 -9.47 -1.23 2.05
C TYR A 29 -8.02 -1.36 2.54
N GLY A 30 -7.29 -0.24 2.47
CA GLY A 30 -5.91 -0.14 2.92
C GLY A 30 -5.81 0.54 4.29
N LEU A 31 -4.95 0.01 5.14
CA LEU A 31 -4.44 0.70 6.33
C LEU A 31 -3.11 1.34 5.98
N GLY A 32 -2.98 2.63 6.18
CA GLY A 32 -1.82 3.40 5.76
C GLY A 32 -1.27 4.37 6.79
N ALA A 33 -0.01 4.71 6.58
CA ALA A 33 0.75 5.70 7.33
C ALA A 33 1.82 6.32 6.43
N ASP A 34 2.41 7.44 6.86
CA ASP A 34 3.63 7.99 6.23
C ASP A 34 4.75 6.92 6.28
N ALA A 35 5.21 6.47 5.13
CA ALA A 35 6.26 5.45 5.02
C ALA A 35 7.63 5.94 5.54
N THR A 36 7.80 7.24 5.76
CA THR A 36 9.01 7.84 6.36
C THR A 36 8.91 7.98 7.89
N ASN A 37 7.73 7.73 8.48
CA ASN A 37 7.48 7.91 9.91
C ASN A 37 7.53 6.58 10.67
N THR A 38 8.66 6.33 11.32
CA THR A 38 8.90 5.11 12.10
C THR A 38 7.86 4.89 13.20
N SER A 39 7.44 5.95 13.90
CA SER A 39 6.44 5.84 14.98
C SER A 39 5.06 5.45 14.46
N ALA A 40 4.66 5.97 13.29
CA ALA A 40 3.39 5.60 12.66
C ALA A 40 3.41 4.14 12.19
N ILE A 41 4.54 3.65 11.66
CA ILE A 41 4.68 2.25 11.25
C ILE A 41 4.65 1.30 12.45
N LYS A 42 5.27 1.67 13.58
CA LYS A 42 5.16 0.90 14.82
C LYS A 42 3.70 0.71 15.26
N LYS A 43 2.87 1.74 15.13
CA LYS A 43 1.43 1.62 15.41
C LYS A 43 0.73 0.61 14.48
N ILE A 44 1.07 0.59 13.17
CA ILE A 44 0.55 -0.44 12.25
C ILE A 44 0.96 -1.84 12.71
N ASN A 45 2.23 -2.05 13.06
CA ASN A 45 2.73 -3.34 13.50
C ASN A 45 2.03 -3.81 14.79
N GLN A 46 1.81 -2.91 15.75
CA GLN A 46 1.04 -3.18 16.98
C GLN A 46 -0.40 -3.60 16.68
N LEU A 47 -1.12 -2.85 15.83
CA LEU A 47 -2.49 -3.17 15.43
C LEU A 47 -2.57 -4.52 14.72
N LYS A 48 -1.60 -4.81 13.86
CA LYS A 48 -1.54 -6.08 13.11
C LYS A 48 -0.93 -7.22 13.92
N LYS A 49 -0.41 -6.97 15.12
CA LYS A 49 0.28 -7.94 15.98
C LYS A 49 1.38 -8.72 15.21
N ARG A 50 2.09 -8.04 14.33
CA ARG A 50 3.19 -8.64 13.54
C ARG A 50 4.20 -7.59 13.10
N GLU A 51 5.44 -8.03 12.89
CA GLU A 51 6.53 -7.23 12.35
C GLU A 51 7.06 -7.90 11.08
N LEU A 52 6.38 -7.69 9.97
CA LEU A 52 6.77 -8.19 8.65
C LEU A 52 7.02 -7.01 7.71
N PRO A 53 7.82 -7.20 6.64
CA PRO A 53 7.98 -6.19 5.61
C PRO A 53 6.63 -5.67 5.12
N LEU A 54 6.55 -4.36 4.91
CA LEU A 54 5.36 -3.65 4.44
C LEU A 54 5.60 -3.13 3.01
N SER A 55 4.52 -3.01 2.25
CA SER A 55 4.58 -2.38 0.94
C SER A 55 4.31 -0.89 1.04
N ILE A 56 4.89 -0.13 0.12
CA ILE A 56 4.59 1.29 -0.07
C ILE A 56 3.71 1.51 -1.30
N MET A 57 2.95 2.59 -1.27
CA MET A 57 2.15 3.09 -2.37
C MET A 57 2.75 4.40 -2.87
N ILE A 58 2.92 4.52 -4.18
CA ILE A 58 3.44 5.72 -4.86
C ILE A 58 2.51 6.13 -6.00
N ALA A 59 2.58 7.39 -6.44
CA ALA A 59 1.66 7.93 -7.43
C ALA A 59 2.04 7.66 -8.89
N ASP A 60 3.33 7.42 -9.17
CA ASP A 60 3.85 7.34 -10.53
C ASP A 60 5.02 6.35 -10.60
N ILE A 61 5.08 5.60 -11.70
CA ILE A 61 6.15 4.63 -11.97
C ILE A 61 7.55 5.30 -12.05
N LYS A 62 7.62 6.54 -12.48
CA LYS A 62 8.86 7.34 -12.51
C LYS A 62 9.52 7.46 -11.13
N ASN A 63 8.72 7.36 -10.07
CA ASN A 63 9.21 7.48 -8.70
C ASN A 63 9.77 6.16 -8.14
N ILE A 64 9.66 5.04 -8.86
CA ILE A 64 10.18 3.72 -8.43
C ILE A 64 11.68 3.82 -8.13
N HIS A 65 12.46 4.49 -8.99
CA HIS A 65 13.90 4.63 -8.82
C HIS A 65 14.36 5.33 -7.54
N ASN A 66 13.44 6.00 -6.82
CA ASN A 66 13.74 6.57 -5.52
C ASN A 66 13.82 5.51 -4.41
N TYR A 67 13.25 4.32 -4.64
CA TYR A 67 13.05 3.28 -3.61
C TYR A 67 13.62 1.91 -4.00
N ALA A 68 13.77 1.66 -5.30
CA ALA A 68 14.17 0.36 -5.81
C ALA A 68 15.20 0.47 -6.97
N GLU A 69 16.00 -0.58 -7.12
CA GLU A 69 16.84 -0.80 -8.29
C GLU A 69 15.95 -1.43 -9.38
N CYS A 70 15.91 -0.81 -10.56
CA CYS A 70 15.16 -1.30 -11.71
C CYS A 70 15.94 -0.99 -12.97
N ASP A 71 16.14 -1.97 -13.83
CA ASP A 71 16.62 -1.76 -15.19
C ASP A 71 15.46 -1.39 -16.15
N LYS A 72 15.83 -1.10 -17.41
CA LYS A 72 14.85 -0.73 -18.44
C LYS A 72 13.84 -1.86 -18.74
N ASN A 73 14.28 -3.12 -18.70
CA ASN A 73 13.40 -4.27 -19.02
C ASN A 73 12.36 -4.47 -17.93
N ILE A 74 12.75 -4.32 -16.67
CA ILE A 74 11.81 -4.32 -15.53
C ILE A 74 10.79 -3.19 -15.69
N ILE A 75 11.24 -1.96 -15.97
CA ILE A 75 10.32 -0.81 -16.14
C ILE A 75 9.31 -1.04 -17.28
N ILE A 76 9.72 -1.64 -18.40
CA ILE A 76 8.80 -1.97 -19.50
C ILE A 76 7.70 -2.91 -18.99
N LYS A 77 8.04 -4.01 -18.33
CA LYS A 77 7.07 -4.95 -17.77
C LYS A 77 6.17 -4.32 -16.71
N LEU A 78 6.72 -3.45 -15.86
CA LEU A 78 5.93 -2.74 -14.85
C LEU A 78 4.91 -1.78 -15.47
N ASN A 79 5.21 -1.13 -16.60
CA ASN A 79 4.28 -0.26 -17.32
C ASN A 79 3.07 -1.03 -17.89
N GLU A 80 3.18 -2.34 -18.12
CA GLU A 80 2.08 -3.16 -18.61
C GLU A 80 1.04 -3.47 -17.52
N ILE A 81 1.48 -3.49 -16.25
CA ILE A 81 0.63 -3.91 -15.12
C ILE A 81 0.31 -2.81 -14.11
N LEU A 82 1.06 -1.70 -14.11
CA LEU A 82 0.87 -0.57 -13.21
C LEU A 82 0.47 0.70 -13.98
N PRO A 83 -0.50 1.49 -13.51
CA PRO A 83 -1.30 1.31 -12.27
C PRO A 83 -2.27 0.12 -12.36
N GLY A 84 -2.39 -0.65 -11.25
CA GLY A 84 -3.27 -1.82 -11.24
C GLY A 84 -3.25 -2.58 -9.93
N PRO A 85 -4.01 -3.70 -9.86
CA PRO A 85 -4.18 -4.51 -8.65
C PRO A 85 -2.95 -5.39 -8.34
N PHE A 86 -1.76 -4.82 -8.47
CA PHE A 86 -0.50 -5.52 -8.28
C PHE A 86 0.34 -4.91 -7.15
N THR A 87 1.12 -5.76 -6.51
CA THR A 87 2.25 -5.38 -5.65
C THR A 87 3.51 -6.03 -6.22
N VAL A 88 4.47 -5.22 -6.59
CA VAL A 88 5.73 -5.70 -7.17
C VAL A 88 6.83 -5.67 -6.13
N LEU A 89 7.53 -6.78 -5.92
CA LEU A 89 8.74 -6.83 -5.10
C LEU A 89 9.94 -6.55 -5.98
N LEU A 90 10.72 -5.57 -5.57
CA LEU A 90 11.92 -5.10 -6.26
C LEU A 90 13.09 -5.08 -5.27
N LYS A 91 14.32 -5.13 -5.76
CA LYS A 91 15.52 -4.95 -4.94
C LYS A 91 15.51 -3.53 -4.36
N ALA A 92 15.58 -3.45 -3.05
CA ALA A 92 15.46 -2.17 -2.36
C ALA A 92 16.71 -1.30 -2.53
N LYS A 93 16.48 0.01 -2.62
CA LYS A 93 17.51 1.03 -2.66
C LYS A 93 17.50 1.83 -1.36
N LYS A 94 18.66 2.30 -0.91
CA LYS A 94 18.74 3.23 0.22
C LYS A 94 17.92 4.48 -0.08
N SER A 95 17.01 4.81 0.81
CA SER A 95 16.06 5.91 0.65
C SER A 95 15.71 6.54 2.00
N ASN A 96 14.79 7.50 2.01
CA ASN A 96 14.29 8.15 3.23
C ASN A 96 13.16 7.37 3.93
N LEU A 97 12.87 6.14 3.50
CA LEU A 97 11.87 5.29 4.16
C LEU A 97 12.35 4.89 5.56
N SER A 98 11.39 4.69 6.46
CA SER A 98 11.69 4.04 7.74
C SER A 98 12.25 2.64 7.51
N HIS A 99 13.26 2.24 8.28
CA HIS A 99 13.84 0.90 8.24
C HIS A 99 12.81 -0.22 8.51
N LEU A 100 11.71 0.11 9.21
CA LEU A 100 10.61 -0.82 9.49
C LEU A 100 9.77 -1.16 8.24
N VAL A 101 9.90 -0.42 7.14
CA VAL A 101 9.23 -0.77 5.88
C VAL A 101 9.76 -2.09 5.36
N GLN A 102 11.07 -2.23 5.31
CA GLN A 102 11.76 -3.43 4.84
C GLN A 102 11.93 -4.47 5.94
N ASN A 103 12.05 -4.03 7.19
CA ASN A 103 12.22 -4.87 8.37
C ASN A 103 13.29 -5.98 8.17
N GLY A 104 14.46 -5.59 7.68
CA GLY A 104 15.59 -6.50 7.40
C GLY A 104 15.57 -7.17 6.03
N SER A 105 14.53 -6.98 5.21
CA SER A 105 14.49 -7.49 3.84
C SER A 105 15.34 -6.62 2.90
N ASP A 106 16.00 -7.24 1.92
CA ASP A 106 16.65 -6.58 0.79
C ASP A 106 15.69 -6.19 -0.33
N LYS A 107 14.38 -6.54 -0.16
CA LYS A 107 13.32 -6.26 -1.12
C LYS A 107 12.36 -5.20 -0.59
N ILE A 108 11.73 -4.49 -1.51
CA ILE A 108 10.65 -3.55 -1.22
C ILE A 108 9.42 -3.88 -2.07
N GLY A 109 8.25 -3.91 -1.42
CA GLY A 109 6.96 -4.03 -2.10
C GLY A 109 6.47 -2.65 -2.52
N ILE A 110 6.13 -2.47 -3.80
CA ILE A 110 5.63 -1.21 -4.35
C ILE A 110 4.28 -1.43 -5.03
N ARG A 111 3.32 -0.54 -4.79
CA ARG A 111 2.03 -0.45 -5.48
C ARG A 111 1.86 0.92 -6.14
N ILE A 112 1.22 0.90 -7.30
CA ILE A 112 0.60 2.08 -7.92
C ILE A 112 -0.85 1.68 -8.20
N PRO A 113 -1.80 2.01 -7.30
CA PRO A 113 -3.18 1.57 -7.43
C PRO A 113 -3.89 2.29 -8.56
N LYS A 114 -4.75 1.59 -9.29
CA LYS A 114 -5.66 2.22 -10.27
C LYS A 114 -6.91 2.73 -9.54
N HIS A 115 -6.72 3.75 -8.70
CA HIS A 115 -7.77 4.30 -7.85
C HIS A 115 -7.58 5.80 -7.61
N ASP A 116 -8.59 6.60 -7.94
CA ASP A 116 -8.49 8.06 -7.93
C ASP A 116 -8.18 8.63 -6.55
N PHE A 117 -8.85 8.16 -5.50
CA PHE A 117 -8.54 8.59 -4.13
C PHE A 117 -7.06 8.41 -3.80
N CYS A 118 -6.52 7.21 -4.05
CA CYS A 118 -5.13 6.89 -3.76
C CYS A 118 -4.16 7.77 -4.52
N LEU A 119 -4.35 7.90 -5.84
CA LEU A 119 -3.46 8.68 -6.69
C LEU A 119 -3.50 10.18 -6.35
N ASN A 120 -4.69 10.71 -6.09
CA ASN A 120 -4.86 12.12 -5.71
C ASN A 120 -4.28 12.40 -4.32
N LEU A 121 -4.48 11.48 -3.34
CA LEU A 121 -3.86 11.60 -2.03
C LEU A 121 -2.33 11.58 -2.12
N LEU A 122 -1.75 10.66 -2.87
CA LEU A 122 -0.30 10.56 -3.06
C LEU A 122 0.30 11.80 -3.73
N ARG A 123 -0.36 12.33 -4.78
CA ARG A 123 0.04 13.59 -5.46
C ARG A 123 0.00 14.78 -4.51
N LYS A 124 -1.01 14.84 -3.64
CA LYS A 124 -1.18 15.90 -2.65
C LYS A 124 -0.20 15.77 -1.49
N TYR A 125 -0.03 14.56 -0.98
CA TYR A 125 0.87 14.27 0.15
C TYR A 125 2.35 14.33 -0.23
N LYS A 126 2.70 13.99 -1.46
CA LYS A 126 4.06 14.01 -2.05
C LYS A 126 5.09 13.11 -1.36
N LYS A 127 4.63 12.10 -0.63
CA LYS A 127 5.47 11.08 -0.01
C LYS A 127 4.83 9.70 -0.19
N PRO A 128 5.61 8.61 -0.11
CA PRO A 128 5.04 7.27 -0.13
C PRO A 128 4.24 6.99 1.14
N ILE A 129 3.20 6.20 0.97
CA ILE A 129 2.29 5.79 2.05
C ILE A 129 2.41 4.28 2.21
N ILE A 130 2.53 3.79 3.46
CA ILE A 130 2.40 2.36 3.74
C ILE A 130 1.04 1.88 3.26
N THR A 131 1.01 0.70 2.64
CA THR A 131 -0.23 0.05 2.23
C THR A 131 -0.24 -1.42 2.68
N THR A 132 -1.20 -1.75 3.52
CA THR A 132 -1.49 -3.12 3.97
C THR A 132 -3.00 -3.28 4.11
N SER A 133 -3.52 -4.51 3.97
CA SER A 133 -4.97 -4.76 4.15
C SER A 133 -5.43 -4.43 5.56
N VAL A 134 -6.72 -4.06 5.70
CA VAL A 134 -7.32 -3.80 7.01
C VAL A 134 -7.78 -5.12 7.61
N ASN A 135 -6.97 -5.68 8.49
CA ASN A 135 -7.27 -6.89 9.26
C ASN A 135 -6.35 -7.01 10.47
N ILE A 136 -6.75 -7.77 11.46
CA ILE A 136 -5.86 -8.29 12.50
C ILE A 136 -5.14 -9.51 11.91
N HIS A 137 -3.87 -9.72 12.25
CA HIS A 137 -3.10 -10.85 11.72
C HIS A 137 -3.80 -12.19 12.00
N GLY A 138 -3.88 -13.06 10.98
CA GLY A 138 -4.57 -14.34 11.08
C GLY A 138 -6.09 -14.28 10.89
N HIS A 139 -6.68 -13.09 10.78
CA HIS A 139 -8.11 -12.91 10.48
C HIS A 139 -8.33 -12.51 9.02
N GLU A 140 -9.56 -12.70 8.53
CA GLU A 140 -9.98 -12.27 7.22
C GLU A 140 -9.90 -10.75 7.06
N ASN A 141 -9.81 -10.28 5.80
CA ASN A 141 -9.81 -8.86 5.50
C ASN A 141 -11.20 -8.28 5.75
N LEU A 142 -11.23 -7.09 6.36
CA LEU A 142 -12.47 -6.35 6.55
C LEU A 142 -12.82 -5.64 5.24
N ASN A 143 -14.03 -5.88 4.74
CA ASN A 143 -14.46 -5.44 3.42
C ASN A 143 -15.55 -4.36 3.45
N THR A 144 -16.10 -4.05 4.62
CA THR A 144 -17.09 -2.97 4.79
C THR A 144 -16.56 -1.87 5.72
N ILE A 145 -16.93 -0.63 5.43
CA ILE A 145 -16.49 0.50 6.24
C ILE A 145 -17.08 0.43 7.64
N GLU A 146 -18.27 -0.14 7.78
CA GLU A 146 -18.98 -0.33 9.03
C GLU A 146 -18.27 -1.32 9.97
N GLU A 147 -17.83 -2.48 9.43
CA GLU A 147 -17.01 -3.45 10.16
C GLU A 147 -15.66 -2.86 10.56
N ILE A 148 -15.01 -2.15 9.64
CA ILE A 148 -13.74 -1.48 9.87
C ILE A 148 -13.86 -0.48 11.02
N GLN A 149 -14.89 0.38 10.99
CA GLN A 149 -15.06 1.40 12.01
C GLN A 149 -15.44 0.82 13.38
N LYS A 150 -16.09 -0.34 13.42
CA LYS A 150 -16.39 -1.07 14.66
C LYS A 150 -15.13 -1.61 15.33
N ILE A 151 -14.16 -2.06 14.54
CA ILE A 151 -12.90 -2.66 15.05
C ILE A 151 -11.82 -1.60 15.30
N PHE A 152 -11.78 -0.55 14.46
CA PHE A 152 -10.79 0.53 14.52
C PHE A 152 -11.47 1.91 14.64
N PRO A 153 -12.25 2.16 15.72
CA PRO A 153 -13.04 3.40 15.87
C PRO A 153 -12.18 4.66 15.95
N GLU A 154 -10.93 4.54 16.39
CA GLU A 154 -9.98 5.64 16.56
C GLU A 154 -9.29 6.05 15.26
N ILE A 155 -9.41 5.25 14.17
CA ILE A 155 -8.76 5.55 12.91
C ILE A 155 -9.77 6.16 11.94
N ASP A 156 -9.39 7.29 11.34
CA ASP A 156 -10.20 7.92 10.30
C ASP A 156 -10.24 7.04 9.04
N ALA A 157 -11.46 6.67 8.65
CA ALA A 157 -11.73 5.78 7.53
C ALA A 157 -12.50 6.52 6.42
N TYR A 158 -11.89 6.56 5.22
CA TYR A 158 -12.43 7.27 4.05
C TYR A 158 -13.33 6.34 3.26
N LYS A 159 -14.62 6.73 3.13
CA LYS A 159 -15.67 5.89 2.58
C LYS A 159 -15.70 5.93 1.05
N GLU A 160 -15.63 4.76 0.43
CA GLU A 160 -16.00 4.54 -0.96
C GLU A 160 -16.42 3.07 -1.14
N LYS A 161 -17.22 2.77 -2.16
CA LYS A 161 -17.52 1.38 -2.50
C LYS A 161 -16.27 0.71 -3.06
N ILE A 162 -15.87 -0.41 -2.50
CA ILE A 162 -14.82 -1.28 -3.01
C ILE A 162 -15.42 -2.56 -3.58
N LYS A 163 -14.62 -3.31 -4.34
CA LYS A 163 -15.03 -4.61 -4.88
C LYS A 163 -15.21 -5.61 -3.73
N LYS A 164 -16.43 -6.10 -3.52
CA LYS A 164 -16.77 -6.98 -2.38
C LYS A 164 -15.97 -8.31 -2.35
N GLU A 165 -15.65 -8.86 -3.52
CA GLU A 165 -15.00 -10.18 -3.65
C GLU A 165 -13.49 -10.08 -3.95
N SER A 166 -12.87 -8.96 -3.58
CA SER A 166 -11.44 -8.77 -3.81
C SER A 166 -10.59 -9.74 -2.98
N LYS A 167 -9.65 -10.39 -3.65
CA LYS A 167 -8.60 -11.22 -3.03
C LYS A 167 -7.35 -10.41 -2.63
N GLY A 168 -7.40 -9.09 -2.84
CA GLY A 168 -6.26 -8.20 -2.71
C GLY A 168 -5.37 -8.18 -3.94
N SER A 169 -4.24 -7.48 -3.85
CA SER A 169 -3.30 -7.38 -4.98
C SER A 169 -2.60 -8.70 -5.28
N THR A 170 -2.36 -8.99 -6.54
CA THR A 170 -1.39 -10.03 -6.95
C THR A 170 0.01 -9.55 -6.59
N ILE A 171 0.79 -10.41 -5.92
CA ILE A 171 2.18 -10.09 -5.52
C ILE A 171 3.13 -10.81 -6.46
N ILE A 172 3.99 -10.04 -7.13
CA ILE A 172 4.96 -10.55 -8.10
C ILE A 172 6.37 -10.16 -7.67
N ASP A 173 7.28 -11.13 -7.64
CA ASP A 173 8.69 -10.92 -7.34
C ASP A 173 9.48 -10.69 -8.63
N PHE A 174 9.95 -9.48 -8.84
CA PHE A 174 10.77 -9.07 -9.97
C PHE A 174 12.28 -9.07 -9.63
N THR A 175 12.67 -9.54 -8.44
CA THR A 175 14.10 -9.66 -8.07
C THR A 175 14.76 -10.91 -8.65
N LEU A 176 13.96 -11.82 -9.22
CA LEU A 176 14.41 -13.04 -9.86
C LEU A 176 14.59 -12.81 -11.37
N ASN A 177 15.40 -13.64 -12.01
CA ASN A 177 15.63 -13.58 -13.48
C ASN A 177 14.31 -13.68 -14.27
N THR A 178 13.38 -14.54 -13.82
CA THR A 178 12.01 -14.61 -14.30
C THR A 178 11.08 -14.14 -13.19
N PRO A 179 10.19 -13.16 -13.43
CA PRO A 179 9.23 -12.73 -12.43
C PRO A 179 8.37 -13.88 -11.93
N LYS A 180 8.13 -13.97 -10.62
CA LYS A 180 7.37 -15.07 -10.00
C LYS A 180 6.19 -14.56 -9.22
N ILE A 181 5.01 -15.14 -9.42
CA ILE A 181 3.82 -14.87 -8.61
C ILE A 181 4.02 -15.50 -7.21
N LEU A 182 4.07 -14.66 -6.17
CA LEU A 182 4.12 -15.12 -4.78
C LEU A 182 2.73 -15.26 -4.16
N ARG A 183 1.77 -14.46 -4.64
CA ARG A 183 0.36 -14.54 -4.22
C ARG A 183 -0.53 -14.13 -5.38
N LYS A 184 -1.46 -14.99 -5.77
CA LYS A 184 -2.50 -14.67 -6.75
C LYS A 184 -3.62 -13.88 -6.06
N GLY A 185 -3.87 -12.68 -6.56
CA GLY A 185 -4.94 -11.76 -6.13
C GLY A 185 -5.85 -11.38 -7.29
N ASP A 186 -6.24 -10.10 -7.35
CA ASP A 186 -7.16 -9.57 -8.36
C ASP A 186 -6.50 -9.27 -9.71
N GLY A 187 -5.17 -9.18 -9.76
CA GLY A 187 -4.45 -8.95 -11.02
C GLY A 187 -4.13 -10.26 -11.74
N ASP A 188 -4.46 -10.32 -13.01
CA ASP A 188 -4.02 -11.41 -13.88
C ASP A 188 -2.66 -11.08 -14.48
N PHE A 189 -1.70 -11.94 -14.23
CA PHE A 189 -0.33 -11.85 -14.76
C PHE A 189 0.03 -13.17 -15.43
N PHE A 190 0.45 -13.08 -16.66
CA PHE A 190 0.92 -14.22 -17.45
C PHE A 190 2.44 -14.19 -17.48
N GLU A 191 3.07 -15.26 -17.00
CA GLU A 191 4.54 -15.44 -16.97
C GLU A 191 5.13 -15.63 -18.36
#